data_62ff50a41e6a82ac3285e2b3c8a102c8
#
_entry.id   62ff50a41e6a82ac3285e2b3c8a102c8
#
_cell.length_a   1.000
_cell.length_b   1.000
_cell.length_c   1.000
_cell.angle_alpha   90.00
_cell.angle_beta   90.00
_cell.angle_gamma   90.00
#
_symmetry.space_group_name_H-M   'P 1'
#
loop_
_entity.id
_entity.type
_entity.pdbx_description
1 polymer ?
#
loop_
_entity_poly.entity_id
_entity_poly.type
_entity_poly.pdbx_seq_one_letter_code
_entity_poly.pdbx_strand_id
1 'polypeptide(L)'
;ESAVGDLLPRAELRGLIGHLRSRAFLLIAIFGVGFIGGYPLAGRAIEILLESSDYRPDGVEVIILHPMEAVLLRLRIGFQLGVIISGIFVICDISWNGKKIFAKAKRSDMGVRSSIGDFAIVLISALSLALLGALYSHEILVPLLLDYLSEDASAANLSSTWQLQSWVGFVSGLYFASIFGFQVPIIILLLLRYEIVSGDGIKKNRGALWFLGM
;
A
#
# COMPACT_ATOMS: atom_id res chain seq x y z
N GLU A 1 -0.85 25.82 2.71
CA GLU A 1 -1.20 25.42 1.33
C GLU A 1 -0.01 25.46 0.35
N SER A 2 1.17 25.97 0.75
CA SER A 2 2.33 26.17 -0.16
C SER A 2 3.42 25.10 -0.08
N ALA A 3 3.50 24.29 0.97
CA ALA A 3 4.64 23.37 1.18
C ALA A 3 4.66 22.16 0.22
N VAL A 4 3.51 21.66 -0.20
CA VAL A 4 3.42 20.53 -1.15
C VAL A 4 3.60 21.02 -2.60
N GLY A 5 3.21 22.25 -2.89
CA GLY A 5 3.37 22.86 -4.21
C GLY A 5 4.83 23.15 -4.61
N ASP A 6 5.71 23.34 -3.61
CA ASP A 6 7.15 23.56 -3.82
C ASP A 6 7.94 22.25 -4.02
N LEU A 7 7.38 21.11 -3.60
CA LEU A 7 8.04 19.81 -3.73
C LEU A 7 7.90 19.21 -5.13
N LEU A 8 6.78 19.48 -5.82
CA LEU A 8 6.48 18.90 -7.13
C LEU A 8 6.12 20.02 -8.13
N PRO A 9 6.96 20.30 -9.14
CA PRO A 9 6.65 21.27 -10.18
C PRO A 9 5.34 20.91 -10.90
N ARG A 10 4.43 21.86 -11.03
CA ARG A 10 3.08 21.67 -11.61
C ARG A 10 3.07 21.07 -13.02
N ALA A 11 4.16 21.24 -13.77
CA ALA A 11 4.31 20.68 -15.12
C ALA A 11 4.53 19.16 -15.09
N GLU A 12 5.30 18.66 -14.12
CA GLU A 12 5.63 17.25 -13.94
C GLU A 12 4.43 16.48 -13.39
N LEU A 13 3.71 17.06 -12.45
CA LEU A 13 2.41 16.51 -11.98
C LEU A 13 1.41 16.35 -13.13
N ARG A 14 1.29 17.35 -14.00
CA ARG A 14 0.42 17.26 -15.19
C ARG A 14 0.86 16.16 -16.15
N GLY A 15 2.18 16.00 -16.35
CA GLY A 15 2.74 14.91 -17.15
C GLY A 15 2.39 13.53 -16.60
N LEU A 16 2.54 13.35 -15.27
CA LEU A 16 2.22 12.12 -14.56
C LEU A 16 0.72 11.80 -14.62
N ILE A 17 -0.13 12.79 -14.32
CA ILE A 17 -1.59 12.64 -14.40
C ILE A 17 -2.03 12.32 -15.85
N GLY A 18 -1.46 12.98 -16.85
CA GLY A 18 -1.73 12.71 -18.26
C GLY A 18 -1.35 11.28 -18.65
N HIS A 19 -0.22 10.79 -18.16
CA HIS A 19 0.22 9.41 -18.40
C HIS A 19 -0.71 8.39 -17.71
N LEU A 20 -1.02 8.59 -16.43
CA LEU A 20 -1.98 7.75 -15.70
C LEU A 20 -3.35 7.73 -16.38
N ARG A 21 -3.83 8.87 -16.85
CA ARG A 21 -5.10 8.95 -17.59
C ARG A 21 -5.05 8.15 -18.91
N SER A 22 -3.93 8.22 -19.65
CA SER A 22 -3.75 7.43 -20.87
C SER A 22 -3.68 5.92 -20.62
N ARG A 23 -3.29 5.51 -19.41
CA ARG A 23 -3.21 4.11 -18.97
C ARG A 23 -4.38 3.68 -18.09
N ALA A 24 -5.39 4.55 -17.89
CA ALA A 24 -6.50 4.30 -16.97
C ALA A 24 -7.23 2.98 -17.26
N PHE A 25 -7.48 2.65 -18.53
CA PHE A 25 -8.11 1.39 -18.89
C PHE A 25 -7.28 0.17 -18.47
N LEU A 26 -5.96 0.21 -18.67
CA LEU A 26 -5.06 -0.86 -18.27
C LEU A 26 -4.99 -0.97 -16.73
N LEU A 27 -4.95 0.15 -16.01
CA LEU A 27 -4.97 0.18 -14.55
C LEU A 27 -6.27 -0.41 -14.00
N ILE A 28 -7.42 -0.05 -14.59
CA ILE A 28 -8.72 -0.61 -14.21
C ILE A 28 -8.77 -2.11 -14.50
N ALA A 29 -8.20 -2.57 -15.61
CA ALA A 29 -8.14 -4.00 -15.95
C ALA A 29 -7.27 -4.76 -14.94
N ILE A 30 -6.08 -4.25 -14.60
CA ILE A 30 -5.18 -4.85 -13.61
C ILE A 30 -5.82 -4.86 -12.22
N PHE A 31 -6.45 -3.75 -11.84
CA PHE A 31 -7.23 -3.68 -10.60
C PHE A 31 -8.34 -4.73 -10.59
N GLY A 32 -9.10 -4.86 -11.69
CA GLY A 32 -10.18 -5.84 -11.82
C GLY A 32 -9.68 -7.28 -11.68
N VAL A 33 -8.54 -7.62 -12.30
CA VAL A 33 -7.91 -8.94 -12.15
C VAL A 33 -7.49 -9.18 -10.70
N GLY A 34 -6.85 -8.20 -10.07
CA GLY A 34 -6.46 -8.28 -8.66
C GLY A 34 -7.65 -8.40 -7.71
N PHE A 35 -8.74 -7.66 -7.97
CA PHE A 35 -9.98 -7.69 -7.21
C PHE A 35 -10.69 -9.06 -7.34
N ILE A 36 -10.87 -9.55 -8.58
CA ILE A 36 -11.53 -10.83 -8.85
C ILE A 36 -10.72 -12.00 -8.29
N GLY A 37 -9.40 -12.00 -8.48
CA GLY A 37 -8.50 -13.00 -7.91
C GLY A 37 -8.39 -12.91 -6.38
N GLY A 38 -8.48 -11.70 -5.83
CA GLY A 38 -8.45 -11.41 -4.40
C GLY A 38 -9.67 -11.92 -3.65
N TYR A 39 -10.84 -11.97 -4.27
CA TYR A 39 -12.08 -12.40 -3.63
C TYR A 39 -12.03 -13.85 -3.09
N PRO A 40 -11.63 -14.88 -3.85
CA PRO A 40 -11.46 -16.23 -3.33
C PRO A 40 -10.29 -16.36 -2.34
N LEU A 41 -9.20 -15.61 -2.55
CA LEU A 41 -8.07 -15.58 -1.62
C LEU A 41 -8.47 -15.00 -0.26
N ALA A 42 -9.35 -14.01 -0.24
CA ALA A 42 -9.89 -13.44 0.98
C ALA A 42 -10.64 -14.46 1.83
N GLY A 43 -11.37 -15.39 1.21
CA GLY A 43 -12.03 -16.47 1.92
C GLY A 43 -11.04 -17.34 2.70
N ARG A 44 -9.96 -17.77 2.04
CA ARG A 44 -8.88 -18.55 2.67
C ARG A 44 -8.15 -17.76 3.77
N ALA A 45 -7.89 -16.47 3.54
CA ALA A 45 -7.27 -15.62 4.55
C ALA A 45 -8.13 -15.50 5.81
N ILE A 46 -9.45 -15.36 5.67
CA ILE A 46 -10.38 -15.32 6.80
C ILE A 46 -10.38 -16.66 7.55
N GLU A 47 -10.39 -17.80 6.84
CA GLU A 47 -10.30 -19.13 7.44
C GLU A 47 -9.01 -19.28 8.26
N ILE A 48 -7.86 -18.94 7.69
CA ILE A 48 -6.56 -18.99 8.38
C ILE A 48 -6.57 -18.11 9.63
N LEU A 49 -7.12 -16.90 9.56
CA LEU A 49 -7.21 -16.00 10.71
C LEU A 49 -8.12 -16.58 11.82
N LEU A 50 -9.20 -17.24 11.46
CA LEU A 50 -10.12 -17.85 12.44
C LEU A 50 -9.53 -19.11 13.10
N GLU A 51 -8.70 -19.88 12.39
CA GLU A 51 -8.06 -21.10 12.89
C GLU A 51 -6.80 -20.81 13.70
N SER A 52 -6.13 -19.68 13.44
CA SER A 52 -4.86 -19.34 14.10
C SER A 52 -5.09 -18.79 15.51
N SER A 53 -4.43 -19.40 16.49
CA SER A 53 -4.40 -18.90 17.88
C SER A 53 -3.65 -17.58 18.01
N ASP A 54 -2.66 -17.33 17.15
CA ASP A 54 -1.77 -16.15 17.22
C ASP A 54 -2.49 -14.83 16.93
N TYR A 55 -3.64 -14.90 16.25
CA TYR A 55 -4.46 -13.72 15.89
C TYR A 55 -5.69 -13.54 16.77
N ARG A 56 -5.90 -14.45 17.72
CA ARG A 56 -7.02 -14.38 18.64
C ARG A 56 -6.51 -14.56 20.06
N PRO A 57 -6.34 -13.48 20.84
CA PRO A 57 -5.94 -13.57 22.24
C PRO A 57 -6.89 -14.45 23.05
N ASP A 58 -6.38 -15.09 24.10
CA ASP A 58 -7.16 -15.95 24.99
C ASP A 58 -8.35 -15.20 25.59
N GLY A 59 -9.52 -15.84 25.58
CA GLY A 59 -10.75 -15.26 26.13
C GLY A 59 -11.52 -14.33 25.21
N VAL A 60 -11.08 -14.13 23.95
CA VAL A 60 -11.82 -13.35 22.95
C VAL A 60 -12.75 -14.24 22.15
N GLU A 61 -14.04 -13.90 22.15
CA GLU A 61 -15.06 -14.55 21.32
C GLU A 61 -15.32 -13.73 20.06
N VAL A 62 -15.25 -14.37 18.89
CA VAL A 62 -15.55 -13.73 17.60
C VAL A 62 -16.97 -14.04 17.18
N ILE A 63 -17.77 -12.99 16.97
CA ILE A 63 -19.17 -13.11 16.60
C ILE A 63 -19.48 -12.46 15.26
N ILE A 64 -20.53 -12.97 14.60
CA ILE A 64 -21.09 -12.39 13.39
C ILE A 64 -22.40 -11.71 13.79
N LEU A 65 -22.48 -10.39 13.57
CA LEU A 65 -23.70 -9.61 13.85
C LEU A 65 -24.64 -9.56 12.64
N HIS A 66 -24.08 -9.59 11.43
CA HIS A 66 -24.85 -9.49 10.19
C HIS A 66 -24.44 -10.56 9.18
N PRO A 67 -25.39 -11.21 8.49
CA PRO A 67 -25.08 -12.25 7.50
C PRO A 67 -24.17 -11.81 6.35
N MET A 68 -24.16 -10.50 6.03
CA MET A 68 -23.37 -9.94 4.94
C MET A 68 -21.90 -9.65 5.29
N GLU A 69 -21.50 -9.78 6.56
CA GLU A 69 -20.15 -9.43 7.02
C GLU A 69 -19.06 -10.18 6.25
N ALA A 70 -19.21 -11.49 6.08
CA ALA A 70 -18.25 -12.30 5.36
C ALA A 70 -18.10 -11.88 3.88
N VAL A 71 -19.20 -11.46 3.23
CA VAL A 71 -19.17 -10.98 1.84
C VAL A 71 -18.48 -9.64 1.76
N LEU A 72 -18.82 -8.71 2.65
CA LEU A 72 -18.21 -7.38 2.70
C LEU A 72 -16.71 -7.45 2.98
N LEU A 73 -16.28 -8.36 3.86
CA LEU A 73 -14.86 -8.61 4.13
C LEU A 73 -14.13 -9.12 2.88
N ARG A 74 -14.70 -10.09 2.18
CA ARG A 74 -14.09 -10.61 0.93
C ARG A 74 -13.97 -9.51 -0.11
N LEU A 75 -14.98 -8.67 -0.26
CA LEU A 75 -14.95 -7.51 -1.17
C LEU A 75 -13.87 -6.51 -0.74
N ARG A 76 -13.77 -6.19 0.55
CA ARG A 76 -12.75 -5.28 1.10
C ARG A 76 -11.34 -5.78 0.85
N ILE A 77 -11.05 -7.04 1.17
CA ILE A 77 -9.73 -7.65 0.97
C ILE A 77 -9.42 -7.75 -0.53
N GLY A 78 -10.39 -8.16 -1.35
CA GLY A 78 -10.24 -8.17 -2.81
C GLY A 78 -9.89 -6.78 -3.36
N PHE A 79 -10.59 -5.73 -2.88
CA PHE A 79 -10.30 -4.34 -3.24
C PHE A 79 -8.87 -3.93 -2.84
N GLN A 80 -8.45 -4.23 -1.61
CA GLN A 80 -7.10 -3.95 -1.13
C GLN A 80 -6.04 -4.62 -2.00
N LEU A 81 -6.22 -5.89 -2.37
CA LEU A 81 -5.31 -6.62 -3.27
C LEU A 81 -5.29 -6.00 -4.67
N GLY A 82 -6.44 -5.63 -5.22
CA GLY A 82 -6.51 -4.92 -6.49
C GLY A 82 -5.72 -3.61 -6.47
N VAL A 83 -5.83 -2.83 -5.39
CA VAL A 83 -5.08 -1.57 -5.21
C VAL A 83 -3.58 -1.82 -5.08
N ILE A 84 -3.14 -2.84 -4.31
CA ILE A 84 -1.72 -3.19 -4.15
C ILE A 84 -1.10 -3.56 -5.51
N ILE A 85 -1.74 -4.46 -6.25
CA ILE A 85 -1.25 -4.93 -7.54
C ILE A 85 -1.17 -3.77 -8.54
N SER A 86 -2.21 -2.92 -8.59
CA SER A 86 -2.22 -1.73 -9.43
C SER A 86 -1.15 -0.72 -9.02
N GLY A 87 -0.91 -0.54 -7.72
CA GLY A 87 0.13 0.33 -7.20
C GLY A 87 1.53 -0.13 -7.60
N ILE A 88 1.83 -1.42 -7.45
CA ILE A 88 3.10 -2.01 -7.90
C ILE A 88 3.26 -1.85 -9.41
N PHE A 89 2.19 -2.07 -10.18
CA PHE A 89 2.22 -1.87 -11.63
C PHE A 89 2.54 -0.40 -11.99
N VAL A 90 1.94 0.58 -11.31
CA VAL A 90 2.23 2.01 -11.53
C VAL A 90 3.70 2.32 -11.26
N ILE A 91 4.27 1.80 -10.17
CA ILE A 91 5.70 1.96 -9.83
C ILE A 91 6.57 1.42 -10.97
N CYS A 92 6.25 0.22 -11.47
CA CYS A 92 6.96 -0.42 -12.57
C CYS A 92 6.79 0.36 -13.90
N ASP A 93 5.58 0.84 -14.19
CA ASP A 93 5.29 1.60 -15.41
C ASP A 93 6.00 2.95 -15.42
N ILE A 94 6.07 3.63 -14.28
CA ILE A 94 6.87 4.85 -14.10
C ILE A 94 8.35 4.55 -14.30
N SER A 95 8.86 3.45 -13.77
CA SER A 95 10.25 3.06 -13.97
C SER A 95 10.59 2.84 -15.45
N TRP A 96 9.68 2.24 -16.22
CA TRP A 96 9.88 1.98 -17.63
C TRP A 96 9.70 3.21 -18.52
N ASN A 97 8.63 3.96 -18.28
CA ASN A 97 8.22 5.08 -19.13
C ASN A 97 8.59 6.45 -18.58
N GLY A 98 9.22 6.54 -17.39
CA GLY A 98 9.50 7.79 -16.70
C GLY A 98 10.23 8.81 -17.56
N LYS A 99 11.22 8.38 -18.38
CA LYS A 99 11.87 9.24 -19.36
C LYS A 99 10.90 9.95 -20.30
N LYS A 100 9.94 9.21 -20.88
CA LYS A 100 8.97 9.78 -21.83
C LYS A 100 8.00 10.72 -21.13
N ILE A 101 7.66 10.40 -19.86
CA ILE A 101 6.73 11.19 -19.07
C ILE A 101 7.36 12.52 -18.68
N PHE A 102 8.61 12.49 -18.17
CA PHE A 102 9.26 13.66 -17.57
C PHE A 102 10.11 14.47 -18.57
N ALA A 103 10.67 13.85 -19.61
CA ALA A 103 11.35 14.58 -20.69
C ALA A 103 10.40 15.54 -21.42
N LYS A 104 9.13 15.15 -21.59
CA LYS A 104 8.08 15.99 -22.17
C LYS A 104 7.76 17.21 -21.31
N ALA A 105 7.89 17.09 -19.98
CA ALA A 105 7.63 18.17 -19.03
C ALA A 105 8.80 19.13 -18.89
N LYS A 106 10.04 18.64 -18.94
CA LYS A 106 11.27 19.44 -18.64
C LYS A 106 12.00 19.95 -19.89
N ARG A 107 11.63 19.57 -21.12
CA ARG A 107 12.35 19.89 -22.39
C ARG A 107 13.87 19.61 -22.34
N SER A 108 14.30 18.71 -21.49
CA SER A 108 15.70 18.41 -21.24
C SER A 108 16.00 16.95 -21.65
N ASP A 109 17.13 16.76 -22.34
CA ASP A 109 17.65 15.44 -22.65
C ASP A 109 18.21 14.82 -21.35
N MET A 110 17.35 14.09 -20.62
CA MET A 110 17.82 13.35 -19.47
C MET A 110 18.65 12.15 -19.90
N GLY A 111 19.95 12.15 -19.58
CA GLY A 111 20.91 11.09 -19.87
C GLY A 111 20.60 9.72 -19.22
N VAL A 112 19.48 9.58 -18.54
CA VAL A 112 19.05 8.33 -17.87
C VAL A 112 18.69 7.28 -18.91
N ARG A 113 19.44 6.20 -18.99
CA ARG A 113 19.21 5.07 -19.91
C ARG A 113 18.22 4.12 -19.25
N SER A 114 17.01 4.02 -19.79
CA SER A 114 16.04 2.99 -19.34
C SER A 114 16.47 1.65 -19.94
N SER A 115 16.85 0.68 -19.09
CA SER A 115 17.22 -0.67 -19.48
C SER A 115 16.18 -1.68 -18.95
N ILE A 116 16.07 -2.84 -19.61
CA ILE A 116 15.29 -3.98 -19.10
C ILE A 116 15.76 -4.38 -17.71
N GLY A 117 17.10 -4.29 -17.45
CA GLY A 117 17.66 -4.53 -16.13
C GLY A 117 17.14 -3.57 -15.06
N ASP A 118 16.99 -2.29 -15.37
CA ASP A 118 16.43 -1.29 -14.44
C ASP A 118 14.98 -1.60 -14.06
N PHE A 119 14.17 -2.03 -15.03
CA PHE A 119 12.80 -2.46 -14.78
C PHE A 119 12.74 -3.68 -13.87
N ALA A 120 13.57 -4.69 -14.14
CA ALA A 120 13.64 -5.91 -13.33
C ALA A 120 14.06 -5.59 -11.89
N ILE A 121 15.06 -4.72 -11.70
CA ILE A 121 15.50 -4.29 -10.36
C ILE A 121 14.36 -3.61 -9.60
N VAL A 122 13.63 -2.68 -10.23
CA VAL A 122 12.51 -1.98 -9.59
C VAL A 122 11.38 -2.94 -9.26
N LEU A 123 11.05 -3.88 -10.16
CA LEU A 123 10.02 -4.89 -9.91
C LEU A 123 10.40 -5.80 -8.74
N ILE A 124 11.63 -6.34 -8.73
CA ILE A 124 12.11 -7.20 -7.65
C ILE A 124 12.13 -6.42 -6.32
N SER A 125 12.61 -5.17 -6.34
CA SER A 125 12.62 -4.33 -5.14
C SER A 125 11.21 -4.04 -4.63
N ALA A 126 10.26 -3.73 -5.51
CA ALA A 126 8.86 -3.49 -5.12
C ALA A 126 8.22 -4.74 -4.51
N LEU A 127 8.44 -5.92 -5.11
CA LEU A 127 7.94 -7.19 -4.58
C LEU A 127 8.60 -7.55 -3.25
N SER A 128 9.92 -7.34 -3.11
CA SER A 128 10.65 -7.57 -1.86
C SER A 128 10.15 -6.66 -0.74
N LEU A 129 9.93 -5.37 -1.03
CA LEU A 129 9.39 -4.42 -0.05
C LEU A 129 7.94 -4.74 0.31
N ALA A 130 7.12 -5.19 -0.64
CA ALA A 130 5.76 -5.65 -0.35
C ALA A 130 5.76 -6.86 0.59
N LEU A 131 6.65 -7.83 0.34
CA LEU A 131 6.83 -9.00 1.20
C LEU A 131 7.32 -8.60 2.59
N LEU A 132 8.31 -7.71 2.69
CA LEU A 132 8.81 -7.19 3.97
C LEU A 132 7.70 -6.45 4.74
N GLY A 133 6.87 -5.66 4.07
CA GLY A 133 5.71 -5.00 4.68
C GLY A 133 4.68 -6.00 5.20
N ALA A 134 4.42 -7.08 4.45
CA ALA A 134 3.53 -8.15 4.89
C ALA A 134 4.11 -8.91 6.09
N LEU A 135 5.40 -9.26 6.07
CA LEU A 135 6.10 -9.91 7.19
C LEU A 135 6.13 -9.03 8.43
N TYR A 136 6.42 -7.74 8.28
CA TYR A 136 6.38 -6.78 9.38
C TYR A 136 4.99 -6.71 10.03
N SER A 137 3.93 -6.69 9.21
CA SER A 137 2.56 -6.73 9.73
C SER A 137 2.27 -8.04 10.46
N HIS A 138 2.70 -9.17 9.88
CA HIS A 138 2.47 -10.51 10.42
C HIS A 138 3.16 -10.73 11.77
N GLU A 139 4.45 -10.47 11.85
CA GLU A 139 5.29 -10.82 12.99
C GLU A 139 5.25 -9.78 14.12
N ILE A 140 4.99 -8.52 13.79
CA ILE A 140 5.15 -7.42 14.74
C ILE A 140 3.85 -6.68 14.95
N LEU A 141 3.25 -6.13 13.89
CA LEU A 141 2.21 -5.11 14.03
C LEU A 141 0.89 -5.71 14.50
N VAL A 142 0.48 -6.82 13.90
CA VAL A 142 -0.79 -7.47 14.23
C VAL A 142 -0.76 -8.08 15.63
N PRO A 143 0.23 -8.91 16.02
CA PRO A 143 0.29 -9.46 17.37
C PRO A 143 0.33 -8.36 18.42
N LEU A 144 1.26 -7.39 18.27
CA LEU A 144 1.42 -6.29 19.21
C LEU A 144 0.13 -5.51 19.47
N LEU A 145 -0.60 -5.19 18.39
CA LEU A 145 -1.83 -4.38 18.52
C LEU A 145 -3.02 -5.19 19.03
N LEU A 146 -3.13 -6.47 18.67
CA LEU A 146 -4.21 -7.31 19.17
C LEU A 146 -4.02 -7.62 20.66
N ASP A 147 -2.79 -7.88 21.10
CA ASP A 147 -2.45 -8.09 22.51
C ASP A 147 -2.76 -6.82 23.31
N TYR A 148 -2.30 -5.66 22.84
CA TYR A 148 -2.58 -4.38 23.47
C TYR A 148 -4.09 -4.13 23.64
N LEU A 149 -4.90 -4.39 22.59
CA LEU A 149 -6.35 -4.20 22.64
C LEU A 149 -7.02 -5.16 23.63
N SER A 150 -6.53 -6.40 23.73
CA SER A 150 -7.07 -7.40 24.67
C SER A 150 -6.71 -7.07 26.13
N GLU A 151 -5.48 -6.61 26.38
CA GLU A 151 -5.02 -6.17 27.70
C GLU A 151 -5.79 -4.94 28.18
N ASP A 152 -6.01 -3.95 27.32
CA ASP A 152 -6.78 -2.73 27.63
C ASP A 152 -8.23 -3.06 28.03
N ALA A 153 -8.88 -3.96 27.28
CA ALA A 153 -10.23 -4.43 27.58
C ALA A 153 -10.28 -5.18 28.91
N SER A 154 -9.28 -6.03 29.20
CA SER A 154 -9.16 -6.80 30.45
C SER A 154 -8.95 -5.89 31.64
N ALA A 155 -8.11 -4.86 31.51
CA ALA A 155 -7.86 -3.85 32.54
C ALA A 155 -9.15 -3.06 32.88
N ALA A 156 -10.04 -2.87 31.90
CA ALA A 156 -11.35 -2.26 32.10
C ALA A 156 -12.42 -3.21 32.63
N ASN A 157 -12.09 -4.47 32.96
CA ASN A 157 -13.03 -5.53 33.34
C ASN A 157 -14.16 -5.77 32.29
N LEU A 158 -13.85 -5.60 31.02
CA LEU A 158 -14.78 -5.85 29.93
C LEU A 158 -14.54 -7.25 29.34
N SER A 159 -15.62 -7.97 29.03
CA SER A 159 -15.52 -9.19 28.23
C SER A 159 -15.25 -8.83 26.79
N SER A 160 -14.14 -9.35 26.22
CA SER A 160 -13.75 -9.05 24.84
C SER A 160 -14.56 -9.90 23.87
N THR A 161 -15.58 -9.31 23.26
CA THR A 161 -16.32 -9.92 22.16
C THR A 161 -16.04 -9.12 20.89
N TRP A 162 -15.44 -9.75 19.89
CA TRP A 162 -15.02 -9.06 18.66
C TRP A 162 -15.96 -9.42 17.51
N GLN A 163 -16.43 -8.39 16.82
CA GLN A 163 -17.18 -8.56 15.59
C GLN A 163 -16.23 -9.00 14.45
N LEU A 164 -16.60 -10.05 13.72
CA LEU A 164 -15.80 -10.60 12.62
C LEU A 164 -15.36 -9.51 11.64
N GLN A 165 -16.29 -8.65 11.19
CA GLN A 165 -16.00 -7.60 10.22
C GLN A 165 -14.99 -6.56 10.76
N SER A 166 -15.12 -6.19 12.03
CA SER A 166 -14.24 -5.19 12.65
C SER A 166 -12.84 -5.76 12.85
N TRP A 167 -12.73 -6.95 13.40
CA TRP A 167 -11.47 -7.63 13.68
C TRP A 167 -10.68 -7.97 12.39
N VAL A 168 -11.27 -8.73 11.48
CA VAL A 168 -10.59 -9.08 10.21
C VAL A 168 -10.36 -7.84 9.36
N GLY A 169 -11.29 -6.87 9.39
CA GLY A 169 -11.12 -5.59 8.73
C GLY A 169 -9.96 -4.77 9.28
N PHE A 170 -9.72 -4.80 10.59
CA PHE A 170 -8.57 -4.17 11.24
C PHE A 170 -7.27 -4.86 10.82
N VAL A 171 -7.19 -6.19 10.98
CA VAL A 171 -6.01 -6.98 10.57
C VAL A 171 -5.67 -6.76 9.10
N SER A 172 -6.64 -6.91 8.19
CA SER A 172 -6.42 -6.68 6.75
C SER A 172 -6.00 -5.25 6.44
N GLY A 173 -6.51 -4.28 7.22
CA GLY A 173 -6.11 -2.86 7.13
C GLY A 173 -4.64 -2.65 7.50
N LEU A 174 -4.15 -3.31 8.54
CA LEU A 174 -2.74 -3.24 8.96
C LEU A 174 -1.81 -3.83 7.90
N TYR A 175 -2.14 -5.00 7.33
CA TYR A 175 -1.39 -5.56 6.21
C TYR A 175 -1.36 -4.61 5.02
N PHE A 176 -2.52 -4.07 4.63
CA PHE A 176 -2.61 -3.13 3.52
C PHE A 176 -1.75 -1.88 3.76
N ALA A 177 -1.87 -1.27 4.93
CA ALA A 177 -1.11 -0.08 5.29
C ALA A 177 0.41 -0.34 5.32
N SER A 178 0.84 -1.49 5.87
CA SER A 178 2.25 -1.87 5.92
C SER A 178 2.82 -2.12 4.52
N ILE A 179 2.14 -2.93 3.70
CA ILE A 179 2.58 -3.20 2.32
C ILE A 179 2.71 -1.90 1.53
N PHE A 180 1.74 -0.99 1.66
CA PHE A 180 1.75 0.30 0.99
C PHE A 180 2.83 1.24 1.53
N GLY A 181 2.99 1.29 2.86
CA GLY A 181 4.03 2.08 3.52
C GLY A 181 5.44 1.68 3.10
N PHE A 182 5.69 0.40 2.95
CA PHE A 182 6.98 -0.11 2.47
C PHE A 182 7.26 0.19 0.99
N GLN A 183 6.26 0.62 0.20
CA GLN A 183 6.49 1.11 -1.17
C GLN A 183 7.04 2.55 -1.20
N VAL A 184 6.86 3.34 -0.14
CA VAL A 184 7.28 4.75 -0.09
C VAL A 184 8.76 4.95 -0.45
N PRO A 185 9.73 4.16 0.07
CA PRO A 185 11.14 4.33 -0.29
C PRO A 185 11.42 4.21 -1.79
N ILE A 186 10.79 3.24 -2.46
CA ILE A 186 11.01 3.05 -3.90
C ILE A 186 10.37 4.17 -4.73
N ILE A 187 9.23 4.68 -4.29
CA ILE A 187 8.58 5.84 -4.90
C ILE A 187 9.49 7.07 -4.80
N ILE A 188 10.07 7.32 -3.62
CA ILE A 188 11.00 8.43 -3.40
C ILE A 188 12.25 8.26 -4.28
N LEU A 189 12.83 7.06 -4.36
CA LEU A 189 13.98 6.79 -5.21
C LEU A 189 13.69 7.04 -6.70
N LEU A 190 12.49 6.68 -7.18
CA LEU A 190 12.08 6.97 -8.55
C LEU A 190 11.90 8.47 -8.79
N LEU A 191 11.31 9.20 -7.85
CA LEU A 191 11.16 10.65 -7.93
C LEU A 191 12.50 11.37 -7.96
N LEU A 192 13.48 10.91 -7.17
CA LEU A 192 14.87 11.41 -7.20
C LEU A 192 15.58 11.05 -8.51
N ARG A 193 15.43 9.81 -8.98
CA ARG A 193 16.06 9.33 -10.23
C ARG A 193 15.62 10.15 -11.45
N TYR A 194 14.38 10.57 -11.47
CA TYR A 194 13.83 11.42 -12.56
C TYR A 194 13.96 12.92 -12.28
N GLU A 195 14.71 13.30 -11.22
CA GLU A 195 14.94 14.71 -10.84
C GLU A 195 13.64 15.51 -10.64
N ILE A 196 12.54 14.83 -10.30
CA ILE A 196 11.24 15.46 -10.01
C ILE A 196 11.33 16.20 -8.69
N VAL A 197 12.05 15.60 -7.73
CA VAL A 197 12.34 16.20 -6.43
C VAL A 197 13.84 16.32 -6.28
N SER A 198 14.33 17.52 -5.94
CA SER A 198 15.75 17.71 -5.65
C SER A 198 16.08 17.17 -4.26
N GLY A 199 17.26 16.55 -4.09
CA GLY A 199 17.71 16.06 -2.78
C GLY A 199 17.76 17.17 -1.71
N ASP A 200 18.03 18.41 -2.11
CA ASP A 200 18.00 19.58 -1.24
C ASP A 200 16.56 19.99 -0.87
N GLY A 201 15.59 19.80 -1.77
CA GLY A 201 14.17 19.97 -1.51
C GLY A 201 13.65 19.01 -0.44
N ILE A 202 14.09 17.75 -0.47
CA ILE A 202 13.74 16.74 0.56
C ILE A 202 14.35 17.13 1.91
N LYS A 203 15.60 17.58 1.94
CA LYS A 203 16.26 18.02 3.19
C LYS A 203 15.58 19.24 3.79
N LYS A 204 15.20 20.20 2.96
CA LYS A 204 14.53 21.44 3.38
C LYS A 204 13.12 21.19 3.93
N ASN A 205 12.41 20.20 3.37
CA ASN A 205 11.02 19.88 3.72
C ASN A 205 10.88 18.59 4.54
N ARG A 206 11.94 18.15 5.24
CA ARG A 206 11.90 16.95 6.10
C ARG A 206 10.70 16.93 7.04
N GLY A 207 10.34 18.08 7.64
CA GLY A 207 9.18 18.21 8.51
C GLY A 207 7.85 17.89 7.82
N ALA A 208 7.66 18.37 6.58
CA ALA A 208 6.44 18.12 5.81
C ALA A 208 6.31 16.64 5.39
N LEU A 209 7.44 15.97 5.08
CA LEU A 209 7.45 14.54 4.75
C LEU A 209 7.11 13.67 5.98
N TRP A 210 7.60 14.06 7.16
CA TRP A 210 7.21 13.42 8.42
C TRP A 210 5.72 13.59 8.74
N PHE A 211 5.17 14.77 8.45
CA PHE A 211 3.75 15.08 8.68
C PHE A 211 2.81 14.31 7.73
N LEU A 212 3.28 13.97 6.51
CA LEU A 212 2.54 13.15 5.55
C LEU A 212 2.60 11.64 5.85
N GLY A 213 3.56 11.21 6.66
CA GLY A 213 3.73 9.80 7.06
C GLY A 213 3.05 9.46 8.40
N MET A 214 2.50 10.45 9.11
CA MET A 214 1.67 10.29 10.31
C MET A 214 0.18 10.31 9.97
#